data_0246fdc2fa82c96efc16eca0d4212b83
#
_entry.id   0246fdc2fa82c96efc16eca0d4212b83
#
_cell.length_a   1.000
_cell.length_b   1.000
_cell.length_c   1.000
_cell.angle_alpha   90.00
_cell.angle_beta   90.00
_cell.angle_gamma   90.00
#
_symmetry.space_group_name_H-M   'P 1'
#
loop_
_entity.id
_entity.type
_entity.pdbx_description
1 polymer ?
#
loop_
_entity_poly.entity_id
_entity_poly.type
_entity_poly.pdbx_seq_one_letter_code
_entity_poly.pdbx_strand_id
1 'polypeptide(L)'
;MFDAFVMVDWSAANVPRTGRDSIWICWDDSTGERLVNPATRHQARALLADWLAEPLARGERVLIGFDFPFGYPAGFAARLGLFGPPWRAVWEEIARLISDDERNSNNRFDVAAAMNERVSGDKFPFWGCPAQPARSCLGPKHHRGHEQNGLAERRLIDEYMTGAQPCWKLLGAGSVGGQVLTGIPVVRALREDARWRDCARVWPFETGLCAQPDGTLIMAEVYPSLWSVTPAAGEPKDAAQVRTVARFFAERDRAGELGALFAGDPDLTREQRDCVESEEAWTLGVTARAQPPILPRPAIAPRHLHAPSLTPRG
;
A
#
# COMPACT_ATOMS: atom_id res chain seq x y z
N MET A 1 6.05 22.82 -1.62
CA MET A 1 4.72 22.40 -1.09
C MET A 1 4.85 21.81 0.31
N PHE A 2 5.90 21.00 0.55
CA PHE A 2 6.21 20.41 1.84
C PHE A 2 7.62 20.78 2.32
N ASP A 3 7.81 20.84 3.64
CA ASP A 3 9.09 21.14 4.29
C ASP A 3 9.86 19.85 4.64
N ALA A 4 9.15 18.71 4.78
CA ALA A 4 9.74 17.41 5.03
C ALA A 4 8.98 16.27 4.35
N PHE A 5 9.74 15.21 4.00
CA PHE A 5 9.27 13.98 3.34
C PHE A 5 9.66 12.77 4.18
N VAL A 6 8.67 12.04 4.67
CA VAL A 6 8.89 10.86 5.51
C VAL A 6 8.38 9.64 4.77
N MET A 7 9.24 8.65 4.52
CA MET A 7 8.84 7.41 3.85
C MET A 7 9.08 6.22 4.74
N VAL A 8 8.08 5.35 4.81
CA VAL A 8 8.03 4.22 5.71
C VAL A 8 7.81 2.94 4.91
N ASP A 9 8.75 2.03 4.98
CA ASP A 9 8.59 0.62 4.61
C ASP A 9 8.10 -0.13 5.86
N TRP A 10 6.95 -0.79 5.75
CA TRP A 10 6.25 -1.38 6.88
C TRP A 10 6.42 -2.90 6.94
N SER A 11 6.41 -3.44 8.13
CA SER A 11 6.55 -4.89 8.34
C SER A 11 5.47 -5.46 9.25
N ALA A 12 4.85 -6.57 8.81
CA ALA A 12 3.94 -7.38 9.61
C ALA A 12 4.63 -8.51 10.39
N ALA A 13 5.95 -8.42 10.62
CA ALA A 13 6.70 -9.41 11.39
C ALA A 13 6.08 -9.63 12.79
N ASN A 14 6.08 -10.88 13.28
CA ASN A 14 5.51 -11.26 14.57
C ASN A 14 6.52 -11.18 15.73
N VAL A 15 7.73 -10.74 15.44
CA VAL A 15 8.82 -10.58 16.41
C VAL A 15 9.61 -9.31 16.09
N PRO A 16 10.31 -8.72 17.05
CA PRO A 16 11.23 -7.62 16.80
C PRO A 16 12.24 -8.00 15.73
N ARG A 17 12.44 -7.13 14.74
CA ARG A 17 13.32 -7.38 13.60
C ARG A 17 13.96 -6.10 13.10
N THR A 18 15.24 -6.20 12.73
CA THR A 18 15.99 -5.15 12.04
C THR A 18 16.66 -5.71 10.79
N GLY A 19 17.14 -4.84 9.92
CA GLY A 19 17.80 -5.20 8.68
C GLY A 19 16.81 -5.51 7.57
N ARG A 20 17.02 -6.60 6.85
CA ARG A 20 16.19 -7.01 5.71
C ARG A 20 14.77 -7.41 6.14
N ASP A 21 13.78 -7.10 5.32
CA ASP A 21 12.35 -7.39 5.53
C ASP A 21 11.85 -6.90 6.91
N SER A 22 12.26 -5.69 7.31
CA SER A 22 11.87 -5.04 8.57
C SER A 22 11.41 -3.60 8.32
N ILE A 23 11.04 -2.87 9.36
CA ILE A 23 10.58 -1.49 9.22
C ILE A 23 11.78 -0.57 8.94
N TRP A 24 11.69 0.26 7.91
CA TRP A 24 12.62 1.32 7.61
C TRP A 24 11.90 2.67 7.50
N ILE A 25 12.48 3.71 8.04
CA ILE A 25 11.93 5.06 8.00
C ILE A 25 13.02 6.01 7.53
N CYS A 26 12.73 6.75 6.46
CA CYS A 26 13.56 7.84 5.99
C CYS A 26 12.82 9.17 6.22
N TRP A 27 13.49 10.12 6.82
CA TRP A 27 13.10 11.52 6.92
C TRP A 27 14.05 12.34 6.07
N ASP A 28 13.54 13.14 5.15
CA ASP A 28 14.31 14.05 4.30
C ASP A 28 13.73 15.46 4.38
N ASP A 29 14.55 16.42 4.79
CA ASP A 29 14.20 17.84 4.90
C ASP A 29 15.37 18.75 4.47
N SER A 30 15.25 20.04 4.65
CA SER A 30 16.30 21.02 4.32
C SER A 30 17.58 20.85 5.14
N THR A 31 17.54 20.16 6.27
CA THR A 31 18.71 19.91 7.15
C THR A 31 19.45 18.64 6.80
N GLY A 32 18.84 17.76 5.99
CA GLY A 32 19.41 16.51 5.51
C GLY A 32 18.54 15.30 5.77
N GLU A 33 19.12 14.13 5.54
CA GLU A 33 18.45 12.83 5.61
C GLU A 33 18.72 12.15 6.95
N ARG A 34 17.67 11.56 7.52
CA ARG A 34 17.74 10.63 8.66
C ARG A 34 17.13 9.30 8.28
N LEU A 35 17.90 8.21 8.40
CA LEU A 35 17.46 6.86 8.08
C LEU A 35 17.55 5.99 9.33
N VAL A 36 16.47 5.32 9.69
CA VAL A 36 16.38 4.51 10.90
C VAL A 36 15.66 3.20 10.66
N ASN A 37 15.97 2.21 11.50
CA ASN A 37 15.44 0.85 11.42
C ASN A 37 14.87 0.41 12.79
N PRO A 38 13.68 0.87 13.18
CA PRO A 38 13.07 0.46 14.43
C PRO A 38 12.71 -1.03 14.41
N ALA A 39 13.01 -1.73 15.50
CA ALA A 39 12.82 -3.17 15.59
C ALA A 39 11.33 -3.58 15.70
N THR A 40 10.49 -2.68 16.18
CA THR A 40 9.06 -2.94 16.40
C THR A 40 8.17 -1.82 15.88
N ARG A 41 6.89 -2.15 15.59
CA ARG A 41 5.87 -1.17 15.18
C ARG A 41 5.58 -0.13 16.26
N HIS A 42 5.65 -0.53 17.53
CA HIS A 42 5.55 0.40 18.66
C HIS A 42 6.67 1.44 18.65
N GLN A 43 7.92 1.01 18.45
CA GLN A 43 9.06 1.93 18.33
C GLN A 43 8.92 2.83 17.10
N ALA A 44 8.49 2.27 15.95
CA ALA A 44 8.25 3.04 14.74
C ALA A 44 7.20 4.14 14.95
N ARG A 45 6.05 3.79 15.55
CA ARG A 45 4.98 4.74 15.87
C ARG A 45 5.44 5.84 16.81
N ALA A 46 6.13 5.49 17.91
CA ALA A 46 6.65 6.45 18.87
C ALA A 46 7.62 7.43 18.20
N LEU A 47 8.57 6.90 17.43
CA LEU A 47 9.55 7.70 16.69
C LEU A 47 8.89 8.66 15.69
N LEU A 48 7.92 8.18 14.90
CA LEU A 48 7.18 9.02 13.98
C LEU A 48 6.42 10.13 14.71
N ALA A 49 5.77 9.83 15.84
CA ALA A 49 5.04 10.79 16.63
C ALA A 49 5.99 11.86 17.26
N ASP A 50 7.19 11.47 17.66
CA ASP A 50 8.21 12.38 18.19
C ASP A 50 8.79 13.28 17.07
N TRP A 51 9.08 12.71 15.90
CA TRP A 51 9.64 13.47 14.77
C TRP A 51 8.65 14.48 14.18
N LEU A 52 7.37 14.15 14.17
CA LEU A 52 6.31 15.03 13.66
C LEU A 52 5.98 16.20 14.61
N ALA A 53 6.22 16.05 15.91
CA ALA A 53 5.72 17.00 16.93
C ALA A 53 6.25 18.42 16.73
N GLU A 54 7.56 18.59 16.59
CA GLU A 54 8.19 19.91 16.51
C GLU A 54 7.92 20.60 15.14
N PRO A 55 8.12 19.95 13.98
CA PRO A 55 7.82 20.55 12.68
C PRO A 55 6.36 21.01 12.57
N LEU A 56 5.41 20.15 12.96
CA LEU A 56 3.98 20.49 12.89
C LEU A 56 3.62 21.64 13.86
N ALA A 57 4.25 21.72 15.05
CA ALA A 57 4.05 22.83 15.98
C ALA A 57 4.57 24.15 15.41
N ARG A 58 5.57 24.11 14.52
CA ARG A 58 6.06 25.30 13.77
C ARG A 58 5.21 25.64 12.54
N GLY A 59 4.18 24.83 12.23
CA GLY A 59 3.34 24.99 11.04
C GLY A 59 4.01 24.48 9.75
N GLU A 60 5.09 23.72 9.85
CA GLU A 60 5.75 23.08 8.71
C GLU A 60 4.86 21.98 8.11
N ARG A 61 4.89 21.86 6.80
CA ARG A 61 4.12 20.84 6.07
C ARG A 61 4.94 19.57 5.90
N VAL A 62 4.36 18.43 6.28
CA VAL A 62 5.02 17.14 6.20
C VAL A 62 4.18 16.19 5.35
N LEU A 63 4.83 15.56 4.35
CA LEU A 63 4.29 14.41 3.61
C LEU A 63 4.86 13.13 4.22
N ILE A 64 3.98 12.24 4.70
CA ILE A 64 4.38 10.91 5.14
C ILE A 64 3.75 9.83 4.25
N GLY A 65 4.58 8.96 3.65
CA GLY A 65 4.19 7.84 2.80
C GLY A 65 4.41 6.50 3.49
N PHE A 66 3.45 5.58 3.35
CA PHE A 66 3.54 4.20 3.81
C PHE A 66 3.39 3.25 2.63
N ASP A 67 4.15 2.17 2.60
CA ASP A 67 4.24 1.21 1.49
C ASP A 67 3.19 0.09 1.54
N PHE A 68 2.04 0.35 2.10
CA PHE A 68 0.93 -0.61 2.13
C PHE A 68 -0.41 0.04 1.74
N PRO A 69 -1.36 -0.77 1.23
CA PRO A 69 -2.70 -0.30 0.87
C PRO A 69 -3.44 0.40 2.01
N PHE A 70 -3.99 1.59 1.75
CA PHE A 70 -4.82 2.33 2.70
C PHE A 70 -6.29 1.95 2.62
N GLY A 71 -6.72 1.35 1.50
CA GLY A 71 -8.08 0.92 1.27
C GLY A 71 -8.21 -0.55 0.87
N TYR A 72 -9.45 -0.97 0.75
CA TYR A 72 -9.85 -2.29 0.27
C TYR A 72 -10.75 -2.14 -0.96
N PRO A 73 -10.87 -3.19 -1.82
CA PRO A 73 -11.82 -3.18 -2.92
C PRO A 73 -13.22 -2.79 -2.49
N ALA A 74 -13.88 -1.98 -3.32
CA ALA A 74 -15.18 -1.40 -3.05
C ALA A 74 -16.24 -2.43 -2.63
N GLY A 75 -17.07 -2.04 -1.66
CA GLY A 75 -18.11 -2.88 -1.08
C GLY A 75 -17.67 -3.67 0.15
N PHE A 76 -16.39 -3.63 0.55
CA PHE A 76 -15.92 -4.37 1.72
C PHE A 76 -16.55 -3.86 3.03
N ALA A 77 -16.62 -2.54 3.22
CA ALA A 77 -17.28 -1.94 4.38
C ALA A 77 -18.74 -2.39 4.50
N ALA A 78 -19.48 -2.35 3.39
CA ALA A 78 -20.88 -2.77 3.33
C ALA A 78 -21.06 -4.27 3.65
N ARG A 79 -20.16 -5.12 3.14
CA ARG A 79 -20.15 -6.57 3.44
C ARG A 79 -19.86 -6.88 4.91
N LEU A 80 -19.07 -6.04 5.56
CA LEU A 80 -18.85 -6.13 7.01
C LEU A 80 -20.02 -5.56 7.82
N GLY A 81 -21.06 -4.99 7.17
CA GLY A 81 -22.17 -4.34 7.86
C GLY A 81 -21.76 -3.07 8.62
N LEU A 82 -20.76 -2.35 8.11
CA LEU A 82 -20.26 -1.11 8.70
C LEU A 82 -21.01 0.09 8.13
N PHE A 83 -21.15 1.14 8.93
CA PHE A 83 -21.86 2.38 8.57
C PHE A 83 -20.92 3.59 8.63
N GLY A 84 -21.22 4.62 7.85
CA GLY A 84 -20.42 5.85 7.74
C GLY A 84 -19.51 5.84 6.52
N PRO A 85 -18.49 6.72 6.45
CA PRO A 85 -17.50 6.73 5.37
C PRO A 85 -16.78 5.38 5.30
N PRO A 86 -16.82 4.67 4.15
CA PRO A 86 -16.37 3.27 4.05
C PRO A 86 -14.94 3.05 4.54
N TRP A 87 -13.98 3.86 4.06
CA TRP A 87 -12.57 3.73 4.48
C TRP A 87 -12.40 3.88 5.99
N ARG A 88 -13.07 4.88 6.57
CA ARG A 88 -12.95 5.19 8.00
C ARG A 88 -13.54 4.08 8.85
N ALA A 89 -14.73 3.60 8.48
CA ALA A 89 -15.41 2.51 9.18
C ALA A 89 -14.57 1.21 9.17
N VAL A 90 -13.91 0.89 8.04
CA VAL A 90 -12.98 -0.24 7.97
C VAL A 90 -11.74 -0.01 8.84
N TRP A 91 -11.16 1.19 8.84
CA TRP A 91 -10.02 1.53 9.68
C TRP A 91 -10.34 1.44 11.18
N GLU A 92 -11.51 1.94 11.59
CA GLU A 92 -12.00 1.85 12.96
C GLU A 92 -12.20 0.39 13.38
N GLU A 93 -12.79 -0.43 12.51
CA GLU A 93 -13.00 -1.85 12.78
C GLU A 93 -11.68 -2.61 12.89
N ILE A 94 -10.73 -2.38 11.98
CA ILE A 94 -9.38 -2.97 12.06
C ILE A 94 -8.71 -2.56 13.37
N ALA A 95 -8.69 -1.26 13.70
CA ALA A 95 -8.05 -0.77 14.91
C ALA A 95 -8.70 -1.30 16.20
N ARG A 96 -10.00 -1.56 16.17
CA ARG A 96 -10.73 -2.17 17.29
C ARG A 96 -10.39 -3.64 17.50
N LEU A 97 -10.14 -4.38 16.41
CA LEU A 97 -9.94 -5.83 16.44
C LEU A 97 -8.46 -6.22 16.59
N ILE A 98 -7.54 -5.43 16.01
CA ILE A 98 -6.12 -5.72 16.05
C ILE A 98 -5.56 -5.50 17.47
N SER A 99 -4.93 -6.54 17.99
CA SER A 99 -4.01 -6.47 19.11
C SER A 99 -2.58 -6.63 18.59
N ASP A 100 -1.72 -5.70 18.93
CA ASP A 100 -0.32 -5.66 18.52
C ASP A 100 0.52 -5.15 19.68
N ASP A 101 1.41 -6.01 20.22
CA ASP A 101 2.18 -5.70 21.41
C ASP A 101 3.55 -5.06 21.10
N GLU A 102 4.26 -4.64 22.13
CA GLU A 102 5.58 -4.02 22.04
C GLU A 102 6.65 -4.92 21.42
N ARG A 103 6.38 -6.22 21.29
CA ARG A 103 7.26 -7.23 20.70
C ARG A 103 6.80 -7.68 19.32
N ASN A 104 5.86 -6.95 18.69
CA ASN A 104 5.26 -7.27 17.39
C ASN A 104 4.36 -8.53 17.38
N SER A 105 4.05 -9.13 18.53
CA SER A 105 3.06 -10.20 18.58
C SER A 105 1.68 -9.64 18.27
N ASN A 106 0.99 -10.20 17.29
CA ASN A 106 -0.28 -9.69 16.82
C ASN A 106 -1.25 -10.80 16.40
N ASN A 107 -2.53 -10.45 16.37
CA ASN A 107 -3.64 -11.36 16.08
C ASN A 107 -4.20 -11.23 14.64
N ARG A 108 -3.44 -10.69 13.67
CA ARG A 108 -3.96 -10.36 12.32
C ARG A 108 -4.65 -11.51 11.60
N PHE A 109 -4.21 -12.76 11.81
CA PHE A 109 -4.86 -13.93 11.20
C PHE A 109 -6.21 -14.23 11.82
N ASP A 110 -6.38 -13.99 13.11
CA ASP A 110 -7.67 -14.19 13.81
C ASP A 110 -8.65 -13.08 13.43
N VAL A 111 -8.17 -11.86 13.28
CA VAL A 111 -8.95 -10.72 12.76
C VAL A 111 -9.42 -10.98 11.34
N ALA A 112 -8.54 -11.44 10.45
CA ALA A 112 -8.92 -11.78 9.08
C ALA A 112 -9.94 -12.94 9.04
N ALA A 113 -9.81 -13.94 9.90
CA ALA A 113 -10.78 -15.04 10.01
C ALA A 113 -12.16 -14.52 10.46
N ALA A 114 -12.20 -13.64 11.46
CA ALA A 114 -13.43 -13.02 11.94
C ALA A 114 -14.10 -12.12 10.88
N MET A 115 -13.30 -11.36 10.11
CA MET A 115 -13.82 -10.58 8.99
C MET A 115 -14.36 -11.47 7.87
N ASN A 116 -13.67 -12.56 7.52
CA ASN A 116 -14.15 -13.55 6.55
C ASN A 116 -15.48 -14.18 6.98
N GLU A 117 -15.61 -14.53 8.27
CA GLU A 117 -16.86 -15.07 8.84
C GLU A 117 -18.02 -14.10 8.65
N ARG A 118 -17.81 -12.81 8.92
CA ARG A 118 -18.84 -11.76 8.73
C ARG A 118 -19.19 -11.55 7.26
N VAL A 119 -18.20 -11.55 6.36
CA VAL A 119 -18.40 -11.28 4.94
C VAL A 119 -19.08 -12.44 4.22
N SER A 120 -18.71 -13.68 4.55
CA SER A 120 -19.09 -14.84 3.74
C SER A 120 -19.46 -16.10 4.53
N GLY A 121 -19.18 -16.16 5.82
CA GLY A 121 -19.26 -17.39 6.61
C GLY A 121 -18.23 -18.46 6.20
N ASP A 122 -17.20 -18.10 5.39
CA ASP A 122 -16.23 -19.02 4.83
C ASP A 122 -14.86 -18.33 4.68
N LYS A 123 -13.89 -18.98 4.02
CA LYS A 123 -12.49 -18.54 3.79
C LYS A 123 -12.39 -17.51 2.66
N PHE A 124 -13.13 -16.42 2.75
CA PHE A 124 -13.22 -15.35 1.77
C PHE A 124 -13.59 -14.01 2.46
N PRO A 125 -12.99 -12.85 2.11
CA PRO A 125 -12.01 -12.62 1.03
C PRO A 125 -10.54 -12.84 1.40
N PHE A 126 -10.16 -12.82 2.70
CA PHE A 126 -8.77 -12.98 3.13
C PHE A 126 -8.28 -14.42 2.99
N TRP A 127 -6.99 -14.57 2.68
CA TRP A 127 -6.30 -15.84 2.56
C TRP A 127 -4.80 -15.72 2.87
N GLY A 128 -4.12 -16.85 3.03
CA GLY A 128 -2.71 -16.90 3.36
C GLY A 128 -2.47 -16.83 4.86
N CYS A 129 -2.47 -17.99 5.51
CA CYS A 129 -2.12 -18.11 6.93
C CYS A 129 -1.25 -19.35 7.16
N PRO A 130 -0.54 -19.45 8.30
CA PRO A 130 0.05 -20.71 8.71
C PRO A 130 -1.00 -21.81 8.78
N ALA A 131 -0.60 -23.03 8.42
CA ALA A 131 -1.50 -24.19 8.49
C ALA A 131 -1.96 -24.50 9.92
N GLN A 132 -1.14 -24.13 10.90
CA GLN A 132 -1.43 -24.30 12.33
C GLN A 132 -1.20 -22.97 13.08
N PRO A 133 -2.08 -22.62 14.03
CA PRO A 133 -3.35 -23.28 14.35
C PRO A 133 -4.37 -23.14 13.20
N ALA A 134 -5.18 -24.19 12.99
CA ALA A 134 -6.21 -24.17 11.96
C ALA A 134 -7.32 -23.16 12.30
N ARG A 135 -7.83 -22.45 11.27
CA ARG A 135 -8.93 -21.48 11.39
C ARG A 135 -10.10 -21.88 10.48
N SER A 136 -11.32 -21.82 10.98
CA SER A 136 -12.52 -22.19 10.20
C SER A 136 -12.70 -21.32 8.96
N CYS A 137 -12.59 -20.00 9.15
CA CYS A 137 -12.86 -19.01 8.09
C CYS A 137 -11.60 -18.38 7.49
N LEU A 138 -10.41 -18.98 7.64
CA LEU A 138 -9.19 -18.52 6.99
C LEU A 138 -8.34 -19.70 6.52
N GLY A 139 -7.98 -19.72 5.25
CA GLY A 139 -7.17 -20.77 4.65
C GLY A 139 -5.75 -20.33 4.29
N PRO A 140 -4.80 -21.28 4.17
CA PRO A 140 -3.44 -20.99 3.73
C PRO A 140 -3.35 -20.61 2.25
N LYS A 141 -4.39 -20.92 1.47
CA LYS A 141 -4.48 -20.64 0.04
C LYS A 141 -5.80 -19.96 -0.28
N HIS A 142 -5.82 -19.26 -1.40
CA HIS A 142 -7.02 -18.72 -2.01
C HIS A 142 -8.07 -19.83 -2.21
N HIS A 143 -9.31 -19.60 -1.76
CA HIS A 143 -10.34 -20.64 -1.71
C HIS A 143 -11.47 -20.41 -2.72
N ARG A 144 -11.87 -19.18 -2.96
CA ARG A 144 -12.97 -18.80 -3.85
C ARG A 144 -12.56 -17.70 -4.80
N GLY A 145 -13.09 -17.71 -6.03
CA GLY A 145 -12.94 -16.61 -6.97
C GLY A 145 -13.62 -15.33 -6.46
N HIS A 146 -12.95 -14.21 -6.57
CA HIS A 146 -13.45 -12.91 -6.13
C HIS A 146 -14.64 -12.43 -6.97
N GLU A 147 -14.56 -12.56 -8.31
CA GLU A 147 -15.61 -12.14 -9.24
C GLU A 147 -16.98 -12.77 -8.90
N GLN A 148 -17.00 -14.06 -8.57
CA GLN A 148 -18.21 -14.80 -8.26
C GLN A 148 -18.83 -14.43 -6.91
N ASN A 149 -18.08 -13.78 -6.03
CA ASN A 149 -18.49 -13.43 -4.66
C ASN A 149 -18.73 -11.94 -4.45
N GLY A 150 -18.65 -11.11 -5.50
CA GLY A 150 -19.01 -9.70 -5.47
C GLY A 150 -18.09 -8.79 -4.65
N LEU A 151 -16.83 -9.19 -4.46
CA LEU A 151 -15.72 -8.33 -4.02
C LEU A 151 -14.55 -8.56 -4.96
N ALA A 152 -14.00 -7.49 -5.52
CA ALA A 152 -12.85 -7.59 -6.40
C ALA A 152 -11.62 -8.16 -5.66
N GLU A 153 -10.76 -8.88 -6.37
CA GLU A 153 -9.47 -9.32 -5.81
C GLU A 153 -8.51 -8.16 -5.63
N ARG A 154 -8.57 -7.20 -6.56
CA ARG A 154 -7.69 -6.04 -6.63
C ARG A 154 -8.51 -4.76 -6.56
N ARG A 155 -7.95 -3.74 -5.96
CA ARG A 155 -8.43 -2.36 -6.07
C ARG A 155 -8.16 -1.83 -7.47
N LEU A 156 -8.84 -0.77 -7.86
CA LEU A 156 -8.59 -0.12 -9.15
C LEU A 156 -7.11 0.25 -9.33
N ILE A 157 -6.47 0.83 -8.31
CA ILE A 157 -5.06 1.23 -8.37
C ILE A 157 -4.10 0.05 -8.56
N ASP A 158 -4.43 -1.13 -8.02
CA ASP A 158 -3.59 -2.33 -8.13
C ASP A 158 -3.51 -2.83 -9.59
N GLU A 159 -4.49 -2.48 -10.44
CA GLU A 159 -4.47 -2.76 -11.88
C GLU A 159 -3.53 -1.83 -12.66
N TYR A 160 -3.20 -0.67 -12.09
CA TYR A 160 -2.26 0.29 -12.66
C TYR A 160 -0.80 -0.10 -12.44
N MET A 161 -0.53 -0.94 -11.45
CA MET A 161 0.82 -1.24 -10.98
C MET A 161 1.20 -2.70 -11.27
N THR A 162 2.23 -2.88 -12.09
CA THR A 162 2.77 -4.22 -12.36
C THR A 162 3.32 -4.83 -11.07
N GLY A 163 2.84 -6.03 -10.72
CA GLY A 163 3.33 -6.77 -9.54
C GLY A 163 2.67 -6.41 -8.22
N ALA A 164 1.75 -5.43 -8.19
CA ALA A 164 0.95 -5.16 -7.00
C ALA A 164 0.23 -6.44 -6.54
N GLN A 165 0.21 -6.68 -5.24
CA GLN A 165 -0.42 -7.87 -4.66
C GLN A 165 -1.76 -7.51 -4.02
N PRO A 166 -2.74 -8.43 -4.01
CA PRO A 166 -4.01 -8.18 -3.37
C PRO A 166 -3.88 -7.90 -1.87
N CYS A 167 -4.60 -6.91 -1.37
CA CYS A 167 -4.66 -6.57 0.06
C CYS A 167 -5.25 -7.71 0.93
N TRP A 168 -5.88 -8.70 0.31
CA TRP A 168 -6.43 -9.88 0.97
C TRP A 168 -5.39 -10.95 1.34
N LYS A 169 -4.20 -10.91 0.71
CA LYS A 169 -3.13 -11.90 0.91
C LYS A 169 -2.31 -11.56 2.15
N LEU A 170 -2.37 -12.41 3.19
CA LEU A 170 -1.76 -12.17 4.50
C LEU A 170 -0.37 -12.77 4.69
N LEU A 171 -0.02 -13.81 3.93
CA LEU A 171 1.24 -14.56 4.09
C LEU A 171 1.77 -15.04 2.74
N GLY A 172 3.08 -15.16 2.64
CA GLY A 172 3.82 -15.60 1.46
C GLY A 172 4.50 -14.45 0.73
N ALA A 173 5.29 -14.78 -0.31
CA ALA A 173 6.05 -13.79 -1.06
C ALA A 173 5.15 -12.67 -1.59
N GLY A 174 5.54 -11.42 -1.34
CA GLY A 174 4.83 -10.23 -1.76
C GLY A 174 3.49 -9.97 -1.05
N SER A 175 3.16 -10.68 0.06
CA SER A 175 1.91 -10.43 0.76
C SER A 175 1.92 -9.07 1.44
N VAL A 176 0.87 -8.26 1.19
CA VAL A 176 0.69 -6.92 1.78
C VAL A 176 -0.45 -6.86 2.81
N GLY A 177 -1.38 -7.82 2.79
CA GLY A 177 -2.55 -7.80 3.68
C GLY A 177 -2.19 -7.82 5.18
N GLY A 178 -1.07 -8.47 5.54
CA GLY A 178 -0.57 -8.40 6.89
C GLY A 178 -0.08 -7.01 7.28
N GLN A 179 0.59 -6.30 6.36
CA GLN A 179 1.03 -4.92 6.55
C GLN A 179 -0.17 -3.98 6.67
N VAL A 180 -1.20 -4.17 5.86
CA VAL A 180 -2.46 -3.40 5.95
C VAL A 180 -3.09 -3.52 7.33
N LEU A 181 -3.31 -4.75 7.81
CA LEU A 181 -3.96 -4.99 9.11
C LEU A 181 -3.16 -4.45 10.30
N THR A 182 -1.82 -4.49 10.24
CA THR A 182 -0.97 -3.99 11.33
C THR A 182 -0.58 -2.51 11.18
N GLY A 183 -0.66 -1.96 9.96
CA GLY A 183 -0.25 -0.59 9.65
C GLY A 183 -1.39 0.42 9.80
N ILE A 184 -2.60 0.08 9.36
CA ILE A 184 -3.77 0.97 9.46
C ILE A 184 -3.98 1.49 10.89
N PRO A 185 -3.90 0.68 11.98
CA PRO A 185 -4.01 1.20 13.34
C PRO A 185 -2.98 2.26 13.69
N VAL A 186 -1.77 2.16 13.14
CA VAL A 186 -0.69 3.14 13.36
C VAL A 186 -0.97 4.43 12.59
N VAL A 187 -1.31 4.35 11.31
CA VAL A 187 -1.66 5.53 10.49
C VAL A 187 -2.86 6.25 11.11
N ARG A 188 -3.89 5.50 11.53
CA ARG A 188 -5.05 6.05 12.22
C ARG A 188 -4.66 6.76 13.53
N ALA A 189 -3.80 6.16 14.35
CA ALA A 189 -3.34 6.76 15.59
C ALA A 189 -2.54 8.06 15.36
N LEU A 190 -1.72 8.12 14.30
CA LEU A 190 -1.04 9.35 13.88
C LEU A 190 -2.03 10.40 13.37
N ARG A 191 -3.05 9.99 12.58
CA ARG A 191 -4.11 10.89 12.07
C ARG A 191 -4.93 11.52 13.19
N GLU A 192 -5.21 10.78 14.26
CA GLU A 192 -6.07 11.17 15.35
C GLU A 192 -5.32 11.76 16.58
N ASP A 193 -3.99 11.92 16.48
CA ASP A 193 -3.18 12.47 17.56
C ASP A 193 -3.64 13.90 17.90
N ALA A 194 -3.97 14.13 19.17
CA ALA A 194 -4.54 15.39 19.63
C ALA A 194 -3.68 16.62 19.33
N ARG A 195 -2.38 16.44 19.10
CA ARG A 195 -1.43 17.52 18.81
C ARG A 195 -1.63 18.15 17.42
N TRP A 196 -2.11 17.34 16.44
CA TRP A 196 -2.22 17.77 15.03
C TRP A 196 -3.43 17.23 14.26
N ARG A 197 -4.36 16.52 14.91
CA ARG A 197 -5.53 15.93 14.24
C ARG A 197 -6.35 16.91 13.40
N ASP A 198 -6.36 18.19 13.77
CA ASP A 198 -7.16 19.22 13.10
C ASP A 198 -6.55 19.61 11.75
N CYS A 199 -5.24 19.42 11.56
CA CYS A 199 -4.49 19.73 10.36
C CYS A 199 -3.90 18.49 9.65
N ALA A 200 -4.08 17.29 10.18
CA ALA A 200 -3.69 16.04 9.54
C ALA A 200 -4.77 15.57 8.54
N ARG A 201 -4.36 15.00 7.41
CA ARG A 201 -5.27 14.44 6.40
C ARG A 201 -4.73 13.14 5.84
N VAL A 202 -5.64 12.23 5.53
CA VAL A 202 -5.35 11.00 4.78
C VAL A 202 -5.73 11.22 3.32
N TRP A 203 -4.75 11.26 2.46
CA TRP A 203 -4.95 11.35 1.01
C TRP A 203 -5.25 9.96 0.42
N PRO A 204 -6.19 9.81 -0.53
CA PRO A 204 -7.08 10.82 -1.06
C PRO A 204 -8.42 10.94 -0.29
N PHE A 205 -8.64 10.19 0.77
CA PHE A 205 -9.92 10.05 1.46
C PHE A 205 -10.47 11.37 2.03
N GLU A 206 -9.60 12.22 2.56
CA GLU A 206 -10.00 13.46 3.21
C GLU A 206 -9.69 14.71 2.38
N THR A 207 -8.89 14.56 1.33
CA THR A 207 -8.45 15.67 0.47
C THR A 207 -9.02 15.61 -0.94
N GLY A 208 -9.49 14.43 -1.36
CA GLY A 208 -9.71 14.11 -2.76
C GLY A 208 -8.40 13.99 -3.56
N LEU A 209 -8.52 13.60 -4.83
CA LEU A 209 -7.44 13.63 -5.82
C LEU A 209 -7.29 15.05 -6.34
N CYS A 210 -6.55 15.91 -5.65
CA CYS A 210 -6.36 17.31 -6.03
C CYS A 210 -4.89 17.72 -5.95
N ALA A 211 -4.47 18.64 -6.82
CA ALA A 211 -3.08 19.08 -6.93
C ALA A 211 -2.55 19.82 -5.69
N GLN A 212 -3.41 20.31 -4.85
CA GLN A 212 -3.05 21.04 -3.63
C GLN A 212 -3.88 20.54 -2.46
N PRO A 213 -3.52 19.36 -1.89
CA PRO A 213 -4.24 18.85 -0.73
C PRO A 213 -4.10 19.82 0.47
N ASP A 214 -5.21 20.07 1.14
CA ASP A 214 -5.23 20.84 2.37
C ASP A 214 -4.60 20.06 3.53
N GLY A 215 -4.17 20.76 4.57
CA GLY A 215 -3.53 20.17 5.76
C GLY A 215 -2.02 20.36 5.82
N THR A 216 -1.48 20.29 7.05
CA THR A 216 -0.03 20.39 7.29
C THR A 216 0.64 19.02 7.36
N LEU A 217 -0.07 17.98 7.81
CA LEU A 217 0.38 16.60 7.76
C LEU A 217 -0.48 15.84 6.73
N ILE A 218 0.13 15.40 5.64
CA ILE A 218 -0.52 14.56 4.64
C ILE A 218 0.04 13.13 4.73
N MET A 219 -0.86 12.18 4.95
CA MET A 219 -0.54 10.74 4.98
C MET A 219 -1.02 10.09 3.68
N ALA A 220 -0.13 9.40 2.97
CA ALA A 220 -0.42 8.79 1.69
C ALA A 220 0.11 7.36 1.59
N GLU A 221 -0.57 6.55 0.78
CA GLU A 221 -0.03 5.27 0.32
C GLU A 221 1.02 5.52 -0.74
N VAL A 222 2.16 4.83 -0.65
CA VAL A 222 3.22 4.82 -1.67
C VAL A 222 3.57 3.39 -2.06
N TYR A 223 4.16 3.21 -3.25
CA TYR A 223 4.60 1.90 -3.72
C TYR A 223 6.05 1.97 -4.21
N PRO A 224 7.05 1.68 -3.33
CA PRO A 224 8.47 1.85 -3.64
C PRO A 224 8.96 1.11 -4.89
N SER A 225 8.26 0.05 -5.31
CA SER A 225 8.60 -0.69 -6.53
C SER A 225 8.34 0.09 -7.84
N LEU A 226 7.72 1.26 -7.79
CA LEU A 226 7.60 2.15 -8.94
C LEU A 226 8.95 2.76 -9.35
N TRP A 227 9.91 2.80 -8.44
CA TRP A 227 11.23 3.38 -8.70
C TRP A 227 12.32 2.31 -8.74
N SER A 228 13.23 2.46 -9.69
CA SER A 228 14.44 1.64 -9.72
C SER A 228 15.37 2.04 -8.58
N VAL A 229 15.74 1.07 -7.75
CA VAL A 229 16.59 1.29 -6.58
C VAL A 229 17.90 0.54 -6.74
N THR A 230 19.00 1.25 -6.52
CA THR A 230 20.35 0.66 -6.45
C THR A 230 20.88 0.81 -5.03
N PRO A 231 20.77 -0.23 -4.16
CA PRO A 231 21.34 -0.18 -2.83
C PRO A 231 22.85 0.03 -2.85
N ALA A 232 23.37 0.77 -1.88
CA ALA A 232 24.81 0.84 -1.66
C ALA A 232 25.37 -0.51 -1.19
N ALA A 233 26.70 -0.69 -1.24
CA ALA A 233 27.33 -1.93 -0.79
C ALA A 233 26.99 -2.22 0.68
N GLY A 234 26.32 -3.36 0.93
CA GLY A 234 25.90 -3.78 2.27
C GLY A 234 24.60 -3.13 2.77
N GLU A 235 23.97 -2.27 2.01
CA GLU A 235 22.70 -1.64 2.37
C GLU A 235 21.51 -2.56 2.06
N PRO A 236 20.57 -2.77 3.00
CA PRO A 236 19.31 -3.44 2.71
C PRO A 236 18.52 -2.71 1.63
N LYS A 237 17.86 -3.47 0.75
CA LYS A 237 17.03 -2.91 -0.33
C LYS A 237 15.94 -1.98 0.22
N ASP A 238 15.31 -2.38 1.31
CA ASP A 238 14.21 -1.67 1.95
C ASP A 238 14.66 -0.27 2.44
N ALA A 239 15.88 -0.16 3.00
CA ALA A 239 16.51 1.11 3.39
C ALA A 239 16.73 2.04 2.17
N ALA A 240 17.27 1.48 1.08
CA ALA A 240 17.48 2.22 -0.15
C ALA A 240 16.15 2.65 -0.81
N GLN A 241 15.08 1.84 -0.67
CA GLN A 241 13.74 2.15 -1.20
C GLN A 241 13.15 3.38 -0.52
N VAL A 242 13.06 3.41 0.81
CA VAL A 242 12.46 4.56 1.52
C VAL A 242 13.22 5.85 1.24
N ARG A 243 14.55 5.79 1.16
CA ARG A 243 15.39 6.94 0.80
C ARG A 243 15.12 7.43 -0.62
N THR A 244 15.07 6.51 -1.59
CA THR A 244 14.82 6.84 -2.99
C THR A 244 13.46 7.52 -3.15
N VAL A 245 12.43 7.01 -2.47
CA VAL A 245 11.07 7.56 -2.55
C VAL A 245 10.99 8.94 -1.89
N ALA A 246 11.64 9.13 -0.71
CA ALA A 246 11.68 10.44 -0.05
C ALA A 246 12.33 11.49 -0.94
N ARG A 247 13.50 11.20 -1.48
CA ARG A 247 14.23 12.08 -2.42
C ARG A 247 13.41 12.38 -3.68
N PHE A 248 12.77 11.37 -4.26
CA PHE A 248 11.93 11.57 -5.44
C PHE A 248 10.83 12.60 -5.19
N PHE A 249 10.07 12.48 -4.09
CA PHE A 249 9.00 13.44 -3.79
C PHE A 249 9.57 14.82 -3.46
N ALA A 250 10.67 14.90 -2.74
CA ALA A 250 11.36 16.17 -2.48
C ALA A 250 11.84 16.86 -3.78
N GLU A 251 12.35 16.10 -4.75
CA GLU A 251 12.76 16.62 -6.06
C GLU A 251 11.55 17.09 -6.89
N ARG A 252 10.46 16.31 -6.92
CA ARG A 252 9.22 16.74 -7.60
C ARG A 252 8.63 17.99 -6.99
N ASP A 253 8.68 18.12 -5.66
CA ASP A 253 8.20 19.32 -4.98
C ASP A 253 9.04 20.55 -5.33
N ARG A 254 10.36 20.44 -5.27
CA ARG A 254 11.29 21.52 -5.68
C ARG A 254 11.11 21.93 -7.15
N ALA A 255 10.76 20.98 -8.02
CA ALA A 255 10.44 21.25 -9.41
C ALA A 255 9.03 21.83 -9.65
N GLY A 256 8.18 21.92 -8.61
CA GLY A 256 6.78 22.36 -8.74
C GLY A 256 5.87 21.31 -9.38
N GLU A 257 6.29 20.06 -9.45
CA GLU A 257 5.59 18.97 -10.15
C GLU A 257 4.81 18.04 -9.19
N LEU A 258 5.00 18.16 -7.89
CA LEU A 258 4.39 17.26 -6.90
C LEU A 258 2.86 17.34 -6.91
N GLY A 259 2.28 18.51 -7.20
CA GLY A 259 0.84 18.67 -7.30
C GLY A 259 0.18 17.76 -8.33
N ALA A 260 0.84 17.54 -9.47
CA ALA A 260 0.33 16.62 -10.50
C ALA A 260 0.23 15.18 -10.00
N LEU A 261 1.14 14.75 -9.11
CA LEU A 261 1.14 13.42 -8.51
C LEU A 261 -0.03 13.24 -7.52
N PHE A 262 -0.41 14.30 -6.81
CA PHE A 262 -1.59 14.30 -5.92
C PHE A 262 -2.93 14.32 -6.68
N ALA A 263 -2.95 14.85 -7.91
CA ALA A 263 -4.15 14.88 -8.74
C ALA A 263 -4.56 13.48 -9.26
N GLY A 264 -3.65 12.50 -9.21
CA GLY A 264 -3.89 11.14 -9.70
C GLY A 264 -4.01 11.08 -11.23
N ASP A 265 -4.71 10.04 -11.73
CA ASP A 265 -4.95 9.88 -13.16
C ASP A 265 -6.10 10.79 -13.63
N PRO A 266 -5.87 11.67 -14.60
CA PRO A 266 -6.91 12.56 -15.13
C PRO A 266 -8.01 11.81 -15.91
N ASP A 267 -7.74 10.59 -16.36
CA ASP A 267 -8.68 9.79 -17.16
C ASP A 267 -9.65 8.96 -16.29
N LEU A 268 -9.56 9.05 -14.95
CA LEU A 268 -10.54 8.41 -14.06
C LEU A 268 -11.94 8.94 -14.30
N THR A 269 -12.90 8.03 -14.51
CA THR A 269 -14.32 8.40 -14.51
C THR A 269 -14.72 8.95 -13.13
N ARG A 270 -15.88 9.63 -13.08
CA ARG A 270 -16.41 10.14 -11.82
C ARG A 270 -16.62 9.00 -10.81
N GLU A 271 -17.21 7.90 -11.25
CA GLU A 271 -17.48 6.73 -10.40
C GLU A 271 -16.19 6.10 -9.86
N GLN A 272 -15.14 6.02 -10.69
CA GLN A 272 -13.83 5.55 -10.28
C GLN A 272 -13.19 6.49 -9.27
N ARG A 273 -13.26 7.80 -9.50
CA ARG A 273 -12.77 8.82 -8.58
C ARG A 273 -13.50 8.74 -7.24
N ASP A 274 -14.84 8.72 -7.25
CA ASP A 274 -15.66 8.59 -6.04
C ASP A 274 -15.30 7.31 -5.25
N CYS A 275 -15.04 6.21 -5.95
CA CYS A 275 -14.64 4.94 -5.36
C CYS A 275 -13.28 5.02 -4.65
N VAL A 276 -12.25 5.57 -5.30
CA VAL A 276 -10.91 5.67 -4.71
C VAL A 276 -10.86 6.68 -3.57
N GLU A 277 -11.63 7.77 -3.65
CA GLU A 277 -11.70 8.80 -2.62
C GLU A 277 -12.55 8.38 -1.40
N SER A 278 -13.37 7.33 -1.51
CA SER A 278 -14.23 6.88 -0.42
C SER A 278 -13.88 5.52 0.17
N GLU A 279 -13.23 4.61 -0.56
CA GLU A 279 -13.05 3.24 -0.08
C GLU A 279 -11.70 2.59 -0.50
N GLU A 280 -11.27 2.72 -1.78
CA GLU A 280 -10.15 1.94 -2.30
C GLU A 280 -8.78 2.58 -2.07
N ALA A 281 -8.72 3.91 -1.85
CA ALA A 281 -7.50 4.71 -1.87
C ALA A 281 -6.83 4.79 -3.25
N TRP A 282 -5.73 5.53 -3.30
CA TRP A 282 -4.86 5.64 -4.46
C TRP A 282 -3.41 5.63 -4.01
N THR A 283 -2.49 5.24 -4.88
CA THR A 283 -1.05 5.26 -4.61
C THR A 283 -0.43 6.55 -5.14
N LEU A 284 0.20 7.33 -4.27
CA LEU A 284 0.82 8.60 -4.63
C LEU A 284 1.96 8.38 -5.64
N GLY A 285 1.93 9.16 -6.72
CA GLY A 285 2.88 9.06 -7.81
C GLY A 285 2.39 8.26 -9.02
N VAL A 286 1.22 7.62 -8.94
CA VAL A 286 0.59 6.95 -10.09
C VAL A 286 -0.38 7.90 -10.78
N THR A 287 -0.08 8.28 -12.02
CA THR A 287 -0.87 9.24 -12.82
C THR A 287 -1.38 8.66 -14.14
N ALA A 288 -1.02 7.42 -14.45
CA ALA A 288 -1.49 6.70 -15.64
C ALA A 288 -1.31 5.19 -15.46
N ARG A 289 -2.07 4.39 -16.18
CA ARG A 289 -1.86 2.93 -16.23
C ARG A 289 -0.49 2.60 -16.81
N ALA A 290 0.24 1.69 -16.17
CA ALA A 290 1.46 1.15 -16.75
C ALA A 290 1.08 0.47 -18.08
N GLN A 291 1.72 0.90 -19.18
CA GLN A 291 1.53 0.19 -20.45
C GLN A 291 2.07 -1.25 -20.28
N PRO A 292 1.31 -2.29 -20.68
CA PRO A 292 1.85 -3.63 -20.66
C PRO A 292 3.10 -3.65 -21.54
N PRO A 293 4.17 -4.37 -21.14
CA PRO A 293 5.38 -4.47 -21.95
C PRO A 293 4.96 -4.95 -23.34
N ILE A 294 5.36 -4.21 -24.37
CA ILE A 294 5.17 -4.64 -25.76
C ILE A 294 6.04 -5.88 -25.92
N LEU A 295 5.45 -7.06 -25.77
CA LEU A 295 6.14 -8.30 -26.08
C LEU A 295 6.54 -8.24 -27.56
N PRO A 296 7.82 -8.40 -27.89
CA PRO A 296 8.25 -8.45 -29.28
C PRO A 296 7.43 -9.58 -29.94
N ARG A 297 6.73 -9.26 -31.03
CA ARG A 297 6.00 -10.28 -31.79
C ARG A 297 7.01 -11.36 -32.14
N PRO A 298 6.73 -12.66 -31.88
CA PRO A 298 7.61 -13.73 -32.30
C PRO A 298 7.83 -13.56 -33.81
N ALA A 299 9.12 -13.53 -34.22
CA ALA A 299 9.47 -13.48 -35.63
C ALA A 299 8.74 -14.65 -36.33
N ILE A 300 7.91 -14.30 -37.31
CA ILE A 300 7.25 -15.32 -38.14
C ILE A 300 8.36 -16.04 -38.89
N ALA A 301 8.65 -17.28 -38.49
CA ALA A 301 9.59 -18.11 -39.21
C ALA A 301 9.15 -18.23 -40.66
N PRO A 302 10.03 -18.07 -41.67
CA PRO A 302 9.66 -18.20 -43.04
C PRO A 302 9.11 -19.64 -43.28
N ARG A 303 7.89 -19.73 -43.81
CA ARG A 303 7.33 -20.99 -44.22
C ARG A 303 8.20 -21.53 -45.34
N HIS A 304 8.93 -22.62 -45.10
CA HIS A 304 9.54 -23.39 -46.15
C HIS A 304 8.44 -23.93 -47.05
N LEU A 305 8.32 -23.35 -48.24
CA LEU A 305 7.51 -23.93 -49.34
C LEU A 305 8.15 -25.25 -49.73
N HIS A 306 7.51 -26.35 -49.35
CA HIS A 306 7.84 -27.65 -49.91
C HIS A 306 7.51 -27.63 -51.40
N ALA A 307 8.53 -27.72 -52.25
CA ALA A 307 8.37 -27.98 -53.65
C ALA A 307 7.79 -29.40 -53.84
N PRO A 308 6.81 -29.58 -54.74
CA PRO A 308 6.28 -30.93 -55.02
C PRO A 308 7.33 -31.77 -55.72
N SER A 309 7.62 -32.96 -55.19
CA SER A 309 8.47 -33.97 -55.81
C SER A 309 7.77 -34.51 -57.05
N LEU A 310 8.34 -34.22 -58.22
CA LEU A 310 7.99 -34.89 -59.46
C LEU A 310 8.61 -36.29 -59.46
N THR A 311 7.78 -37.31 -59.33
CA THR A 311 8.17 -38.71 -59.62
C THR A 311 8.03 -38.95 -61.11
N PRO A 312 9.06 -39.48 -61.80
CA PRO A 312 8.91 -39.90 -63.19
C PRO A 312 8.21 -41.24 -63.24
N ARG A 313 7.17 -41.31 -64.08
CA ARG A 313 6.57 -42.57 -64.48
C ARG A 313 7.44 -43.14 -65.56
N GLY A 314 7.93 -44.37 -65.39
CA GLY A 314 8.43 -45.30 -66.34
C GLY A 314 7.78 -46.67 -66.14
#